data_819136e8a9ce8d65c66a2daa6b993adc
#
_entry.id   819136e8a9ce8d65c66a2daa6b993adc
#
_cell.length_a   1.000
_cell.length_b   1.000
_cell.length_c   1.000
_cell.angle_alpha   90.00
_cell.angle_beta   90.00
_cell.angle_gamma   90.00
#
_symmetry.space_group_name_H-M   'P 1'
#
loop_
_entity.id
_entity.type
_entity.pdbx_description
1 polymer ?
#
loop_
_entity_poly.entity_id
_entity_poly.type
_entity_poly.pdbx_seq_one_letter_code
_entity_poly.pdbx_strand_id
1 'polypeptide(L)'
;MQIRGVGWTGPPVPGAGAPEAEGLRERKKRLMRLQLSDTATRMFLERGFDAVRVAEIAEACGVSEKTVFNYFPTKESLILDRLESTMASLRTGLAEPGVPPVEAALRILDRELAAMTSWLAEQDDPVLAGVMMRRFGALIQATPSLRAHQSDMMEQYVAVAAAILADRAAMSADDPEPQIAAAALLGLWRIQFRSLAKYLDGTRTAAQVHQAVTGDVRRAARFIDTGLASLY
;
A
#
# COMPACT_ATOMS: atom_id res chain seq x y z
N MET A 1 -15.02 -1.65 24.40
CA MET A 1 -13.94 -2.63 24.66
C MET A 1 -12.63 -1.91 24.41
N GLN A 2 -11.96 -1.48 25.48
CA GLN A 2 -10.69 -0.77 25.40
C GLN A 2 -9.60 -1.79 25.05
N ILE A 3 -8.98 -1.63 23.86
CA ILE A 3 -7.83 -2.43 23.43
C ILE A 3 -6.58 -1.76 24.03
N ARG A 4 -6.31 -2.02 25.32
CA ARG A 4 -5.03 -1.68 25.95
C ARG A 4 -4.06 -2.84 25.68
N GLY A 5 -2.98 -2.60 24.93
CA GLY A 5 -1.79 -3.46 24.97
C GLY A 5 -1.40 -4.23 23.71
N VAL A 6 -2.04 -4.05 22.57
CA VAL A 6 -1.51 -4.62 21.32
C VAL A 6 -0.63 -3.57 20.65
N GLY A 7 0.68 -3.79 20.65
CA GLY A 7 1.62 -2.96 19.89
C GLY A 7 1.30 -3.12 18.40
N TRP A 8 0.61 -2.15 17.81
CA TRP A 8 0.46 -2.08 16.36
C TRP A 8 1.85 -1.82 15.76
N THR A 9 2.42 -2.84 15.17
CA THR A 9 3.47 -2.69 14.16
C THR A 9 2.78 -2.93 12.83
N GLY A 10 2.67 -1.91 11.99
CA GLY A 10 2.02 -2.03 10.69
C GLY A 10 2.64 -3.12 9.84
N PRO A 11 1.93 -3.62 8.80
CA PRO A 11 2.51 -4.59 7.88
C PRO A 11 3.77 -4.00 7.23
N PRO A 12 4.79 -4.84 6.94
CA PRO A 12 6.03 -4.39 6.34
C PRO A 12 5.75 -3.64 5.03
N VAL A 13 6.49 -2.56 4.81
CA VAL A 13 6.47 -1.86 3.53
C VAL A 13 7.12 -2.77 2.50
N PRO A 14 6.42 -3.18 1.42
CA PRO A 14 6.98 -4.06 0.40
C PRO A 14 8.26 -3.44 -0.20
N GLY A 15 9.34 -4.20 -0.24
CA GLY A 15 10.62 -3.73 -0.76
C GLY A 15 11.53 -3.03 0.27
N ALA A 16 11.08 -2.83 1.50
CA ALA A 16 11.89 -2.31 2.61
C ALA A 16 12.77 -3.39 3.28
N GLY A 17 13.24 -4.38 2.52
CA GLY A 17 14.32 -5.26 2.97
C GLY A 17 15.50 -4.39 3.39
N ALA A 18 16.06 -4.60 4.59
CA ALA A 18 17.25 -3.87 5.00
C ALA A 18 18.34 -4.11 3.94
N PRO A 19 18.84 -3.08 3.26
CA PRO A 19 19.96 -3.28 2.33
C PRO A 19 21.15 -3.80 3.13
N GLU A 20 21.86 -4.79 2.60
CA GLU A 20 23.00 -5.45 3.26
C GLU A 20 24.14 -4.50 3.68
N ALA A 21 24.04 -3.21 3.33
CA ALA A 21 25.02 -2.15 3.65
C ALA A 21 24.34 -0.83 4.04
N GLU A 22 23.23 -0.86 4.81
CA GLU A 22 22.59 0.39 5.28
C GLU A 22 23.47 1.10 6.31
N GLY A 23 23.89 2.35 6.03
CA GLY A 23 24.63 3.17 6.97
C GLY A 23 23.81 3.49 8.24
N LEU A 24 24.48 3.70 9.38
CA LEU A 24 23.84 3.99 10.67
C LEU A 24 22.85 5.16 10.60
N ARG A 25 23.13 6.17 9.78
CA ARG A 25 22.26 7.35 9.60
C ARG A 25 20.95 6.98 8.90
N GLU A 26 21.02 6.22 7.81
CA GLU A 26 19.85 5.77 7.05
C GLU A 26 18.98 4.80 7.88
N ARG A 27 19.65 3.89 8.61
CA ARG A 27 18.95 2.99 9.55
C ARG A 27 18.17 3.78 10.62
N LYS A 28 18.80 4.81 11.24
CA LYS A 28 18.12 5.66 12.23
C LYS A 28 16.93 6.41 11.60
N LYS A 29 17.10 6.92 10.37
CA LYS A 29 16.05 7.62 9.63
C LYS A 29 14.87 6.69 9.37
N ARG A 30 15.12 5.47 8.87
CA ARG A 30 14.10 4.46 8.62
C ARG A 30 13.36 4.05 9.91
N LEU A 31 14.08 3.79 10.99
CA LEU A 31 13.47 3.41 12.27
C LEU A 31 12.59 4.54 12.83
N MET A 32 13.03 5.80 12.74
CA MET A 32 12.22 6.95 13.15
C MET A 32 10.96 7.09 12.29
N ARG A 33 11.07 6.90 10.97
CA ARG A 33 9.92 6.91 10.05
C ARG A 33 8.89 5.85 10.43
N LEU A 34 9.32 4.61 10.69
CA LEU A 34 8.46 3.53 11.16
C LEU A 34 7.79 3.87 12.49
N GLN A 35 8.56 4.35 13.49
CA GLN A 35 8.03 4.71 14.80
C GLN A 35 6.94 5.79 14.70
N LEU A 36 7.16 6.82 13.89
CA LEU A 36 6.18 7.89 13.67
C LEU A 36 4.90 7.37 13.01
N SER A 37 5.03 6.57 11.94
CA SER A 37 3.90 5.99 11.22
C SER A 37 3.10 5.02 12.09
N ASP A 38 3.75 4.13 12.83
CA ASP A 38 3.09 3.16 13.71
C ASP A 38 2.36 3.87 14.87
N THR A 39 3.01 4.86 15.49
CA THR A 39 2.40 5.65 16.57
C THR A 39 1.19 6.42 16.06
N ALA A 40 1.31 7.09 14.93
CA ALA A 40 0.21 7.83 14.29
C ALA A 40 -0.96 6.90 13.94
N THR A 41 -0.67 5.78 13.28
CA THR A 41 -1.71 4.81 12.88
C THR A 41 -2.46 4.27 14.09
N ARG A 42 -1.77 3.90 15.15
CA ARG A 42 -2.40 3.45 16.40
C ARG A 42 -3.33 4.53 16.99
N MET A 43 -2.85 5.77 17.09
CA MET A 43 -3.65 6.87 17.63
C MET A 43 -4.87 7.17 16.74
N PHE A 44 -4.72 7.11 15.42
CA PHE A 44 -5.84 7.31 14.49
C PHE A 44 -6.88 6.19 14.58
N LEU A 45 -6.46 4.93 14.76
CA LEU A 45 -7.37 3.81 14.94
C LEU A 45 -8.12 3.84 16.28
N GLU A 46 -7.51 4.40 17.33
CA GLU A 46 -8.11 4.53 18.66
C GLU A 46 -9.08 5.71 18.76
N ARG A 47 -8.75 6.87 18.15
CA ARG A 47 -9.43 8.15 18.39
C ARG A 47 -10.08 8.74 17.14
N GLY A 48 -9.82 8.19 15.94
CA GLY A 48 -10.19 8.77 14.67
C GLY A 48 -9.13 9.74 14.11
N PHE A 49 -9.10 9.88 12.78
CA PHE A 49 -8.07 10.69 12.11
C PHE A 49 -8.13 12.16 12.55
N ASP A 50 -9.31 12.78 12.50
CA ASP A 50 -9.45 14.22 12.73
C ASP A 50 -9.17 14.63 14.20
N ALA A 51 -9.44 13.74 15.16
CA ALA A 51 -9.27 14.02 16.59
C ALA A 51 -7.82 14.01 17.08
N VAL A 52 -6.87 13.49 16.29
CA VAL A 52 -5.45 13.41 16.66
C VAL A 52 -4.68 14.55 16.01
N ARG A 53 -3.90 15.30 16.80
CA ARG A 53 -3.01 16.36 16.30
C ARG A 53 -1.60 15.83 16.07
N VAL A 54 -0.89 16.40 15.09
CA VAL A 54 0.52 16.04 14.81
C VAL A 54 1.42 16.30 16.00
N ALA A 55 1.15 17.35 16.80
CA ALA A 55 1.85 17.64 18.05
C ALA A 55 1.79 16.48 19.06
N GLU A 56 0.65 15.80 19.18
CA GLU A 56 0.48 14.65 20.09
C GLU A 56 1.30 13.43 19.61
N ILE A 57 1.38 13.23 18.30
CA ILE A 57 2.22 12.18 17.72
C ILE A 57 3.70 12.48 17.96
N ALA A 58 4.11 13.74 17.76
CA ALA A 58 5.47 14.20 18.00
C ALA A 58 5.88 13.98 19.47
N GLU A 59 5.02 14.39 20.41
CA GLU A 59 5.21 14.20 21.85
C GLU A 59 5.33 12.71 22.22
N ALA A 60 4.44 11.86 21.69
CA ALA A 60 4.46 10.42 21.94
C ALA A 60 5.73 9.73 21.39
N CYS A 61 6.38 10.31 20.39
CA CYS A 61 7.64 9.82 19.82
C CYS A 61 8.89 10.53 20.36
N GLY A 62 8.74 11.51 21.24
CA GLY A 62 9.86 12.27 21.83
C GLY A 62 10.57 13.19 20.82
N VAL A 63 9.86 13.71 19.82
CA VAL A 63 10.40 14.59 18.79
C VAL A 63 9.58 15.89 18.68
N SER A 64 10.10 16.87 17.89
CA SER A 64 9.33 18.08 17.59
C SER A 64 8.35 17.85 16.41
N GLU A 65 7.27 18.65 16.33
CA GLU A 65 6.39 18.67 15.15
C GLU A 65 7.16 18.93 13.85
N LYS A 66 8.14 19.85 13.89
CA LYS A 66 9.02 20.10 12.74
C LYS A 66 9.75 18.83 12.29
N THR A 67 10.16 18.01 13.26
CA THR A 67 10.79 16.71 12.95
C THR A 67 9.79 15.79 12.25
N VAL A 68 8.54 15.70 12.70
CA VAL A 68 7.50 14.91 12.04
C VAL A 68 7.31 15.36 10.59
N PHE A 69 7.16 16.68 10.35
CA PHE A 69 6.98 17.22 9.00
C PHE A 69 8.21 17.09 8.09
N ASN A 70 9.41 16.92 8.65
CA ASN A 70 10.61 16.56 7.87
C ASN A 70 10.56 15.12 7.31
N TYR A 71 9.82 14.21 7.99
CA TYR A 71 9.63 12.83 7.54
C TYR A 71 8.35 12.66 6.72
N PHE A 72 7.30 13.38 7.07
CA PHE A 72 5.96 13.26 6.50
C PHE A 72 5.39 14.65 6.22
N PRO A 73 5.35 15.08 4.95
CA PRO A 73 4.93 16.44 4.59
C PRO A 73 3.50 16.79 5.02
N THR A 74 2.63 15.79 5.15
CA THR A 74 1.22 15.95 5.55
C THR A 74 0.85 14.96 6.64
N LYS A 75 -0.24 15.23 7.34
CA LYS A 75 -0.79 14.31 8.35
C LYS A 75 -1.27 13.00 7.69
N GLU A 76 -1.81 13.09 6.47
CA GLU A 76 -2.26 11.95 5.67
C GLU A 76 -1.10 11.02 5.34
N SER A 77 0.08 11.55 5.03
CA SER A 77 1.25 10.75 4.70
C SER A 77 1.74 9.90 5.88
N LEU A 78 1.46 10.27 7.13
CA LEU A 78 1.76 9.44 8.30
C LEU A 78 1.10 8.06 8.26
N ILE A 79 -0.06 7.94 7.63
CA ILE A 79 -0.82 6.69 7.54
C ILE A 79 -0.75 6.06 6.14
N LEU A 80 -0.45 6.85 5.09
CA LEU A 80 -0.45 6.41 3.69
C LEU A 80 0.96 6.30 3.10
N ASP A 81 2.00 6.24 3.92
CA ASP A 81 3.41 6.31 3.56
C ASP A 81 3.95 5.09 2.78
N ARG A 82 3.25 4.67 1.74
CA ARG A 82 3.68 3.54 0.89
C ARG A 82 4.09 3.97 -0.53
N LEU A 83 3.98 5.28 -0.82
CA LEU A 83 4.20 5.80 -2.16
C LEU A 83 5.57 5.43 -2.74
N GLU A 84 6.63 5.60 -1.97
CA GLU A 84 7.99 5.38 -2.47
C GLU A 84 8.27 3.92 -2.83
N SER A 85 7.82 2.96 -2.00
CA SER A 85 8.08 1.54 -2.24
C SER A 85 7.29 0.98 -3.41
N THR A 86 6.00 1.33 -3.53
CA THR A 86 5.17 0.92 -4.67
C THR A 86 5.65 1.58 -5.96
N MET A 87 6.06 2.87 -5.91
CA MET A 87 6.67 3.55 -7.04
C MET A 87 7.97 2.89 -7.51
N ALA A 88 8.84 2.51 -6.58
CA ALA A 88 10.07 1.79 -6.91
C ALA A 88 9.77 0.42 -7.55
N SER A 89 8.79 -0.31 -7.00
CA SER A 89 8.34 -1.60 -7.54
C SER A 89 7.74 -1.47 -8.93
N LEU A 90 6.94 -0.42 -9.19
CA LEU A 90 6.38 -0.12 -10.51
C LEU A 90 7.49 0.20 -11.52
N ARG A 91 8.42 1.10 -11.16
CA ARG A 91 9.54 1.48 -12.04
C ARG A 91 10.39 0.28 -12.44
N THR A 92 10.71 -0.58 -11.48
CA THR A 92 11.54 -1.75 -11.74
C THR A 92 10.77 -2.84 -12.48
N GLY A 93 9.59 -3.20 -12.00
CA GLY A 93 8.84 -4.34 -12.51
C GLY A 93 8.21 -4.09 -13.88
N LEU A 94 7.62 -2.91 -14.11
CA LEU A 94 7.02 -2.59 -15.41
C LEU A 94 8.06 -2.30 -16.50
N ALA A 95 9.27 -1.87 -16.12
CA ALA A 95 10.36 -1.62 -17.08
C ALA A 95 11.10 -2.91 -17.51
N GLU A 96 10.83 -4.07 -16.88
CA GLU A 96 11.53 -5.33 -17.17
C GLU A 96 11.32 -5.76 -18.64
N PRO A 97 12.39 -5.89 -19.45
CA PRO A 97 12.27 -6.25 -20.85
C PRO A 97 11.71 -7.66 -21.03
N GLY A 98 10.84 -7.85 -22.01
CA GLY A 98 10.28 -9.17 -22.35
C GLY A 98 9.19 -9.68 -21.41
N VAL A 99 8.91 -9.00 -20.30
CA VAL A 99 7.79 -9.35 -19.41
C VAL A 99 6.54 -8.59 -19.83
N PRO A 100 5.41 -9.26 -20.11
CA PRO A 100 4.15 -8.59 -20.40
C PRO A 100 3.73 -7.69 -19.23
N PRO A 101 3.16 -6.48 -19.49
CA PRO A 101 2.80 -5.53 -18.43
C PRO A 101 1.84 -6.08 -17.36
N VAL A 102 0.85 -6.89 -17.78
CA VAL A 102 -0.08 -7.53 -16.83
C VAL A 102 0.64 -8.54 -15.94
N GLU A 103 1.55 -9.32 -16.49
CA GLU A 103 2.36 -10.27 -15.70
C GLU A 103 3.28 -9.53 -14.72
N ALA A 104 3.91 -8.44 -15.13
CA ALA A 104 4.73 -7.61 -14.26
C ALA A 104 3.91 -7.04 -13.09
N ALA A 105 2.71 -6.51 -13.37
CA ALA A 105 1.78 -6.02 -12.34
C ALA A 105 1.36 -7.13 -11.37
N LEU A 106 1.04 -8.33 -11.88
CA LEU A 106 0.70 -9.50 -11.05
C LEU A 106 1.85 -9.93 -10.13
N ARG A 107 3.10 -9.90 -10.62
CA ARG A 107 4.28 -10.22 -9.79
C ARG A 107 4.49 -9.21 -8.66
N ILE A 108 4.26 -7.91 -8.93
CA ILE A 108 4.37 -6.87 -7.90
C ILE A 108 3.28 -7.08 -6.84
N LEU A 109 2.02 -7.21 -7.27
CA LEU A 109 0.86 -7.41 -6.40
C LEU A 109 0.98 -8.67 -5.53
N ASP A 110 1.44 -9.78 -6.10
CA ASP A 110 1.65 -11.03 -5.37
C ASP A 110 2.73 -10.88 -4.29
N ARG A 111 3.82 -10.17 -4.60
CA ARG A 111 4.89 -9.88 -3.64
C ARG A 111 4.40 -8.99 -2.49
N GLU A 112 3.64 -7.93 -2.79
CA GLU A 112 3.04 -7.06 -1.78
C GLU A 112 2.05 -7.81 -0.89
N LEU A 113 1.21 -8.65 -1.49
CA LEU A 113 0.25 -9.49 -0.77
C LEU A 113 0.95 -10.54 0.09
N ALA A 114 1.98 -11.21 -0.44
CA ALA A 114 2.77 -12.21 0.29
C ALA A 114 3.43 -11.59 1.53
N ALA A 115 4.07 -10.43 1.40
CA ALA A 115 4.67 -9.72 2.53
C ALA A 115 3.66 -9.42 3.63
N MET A 116 2.46 -8.95 3.24
CA MET A 116 1.41 -8.62 4.19
C MET A 116 0.80 -9.87 4.85
N THR A 117 0.55 -10.93 4.08
CA THR A 117 -0.04 -12.16 4.64
C THR A 117 0.96 -12.95 5.49
N SER A 118 2.27 -12.89 5.18
CA SER A 118 3.33 -13.43 6.02
C SER A 118 3.39 -12.67 7.35
N TRP A 119 3.41 -11.33 7.30
CA TRP A 119 3.35 -10.52 8.51
C TRP A 119 2.12 -10.85 9.36
N LEU A 120 0.94 -11.02 8.73
CA LEU A 120 -0.28 -11.40 9.44
C LEU A 120 -0.15 -12.76 10.14
N ALA A 121 0.47 -13.74 9.49
CA ALA A 121 0.67 -15.07 10.05
C ALA A 121 1.66 -15.10 11.23
N GLU A 122 2.59 -14.13 11.28
CA GLU A 122 3.61 -14.00 12.33
C GLU A 122 3.11 -13.27 13.59
N GLN A 123 1.88 -12.70 13.55
CA GLN A 123 1.34 -12.02 14.73
C GLN A 123 0.91 -13.02 15.81
N ASP A 124 1.05 -12.64 17.09
CA ASP A 124 0.60 -13.44 18.23
C ASP A 124 -0.91 -13.78 18.14
N ASP A 125 -1.71 -12.85 17.62
CA ASP A 125 -3.13 -13.02 17.30
C ASP A 125 -3.42 -12.56 15.85
N PRO A 126 -3.32 -13.48 14.86
CA PRO A 126 -3.58 -13.16 13.46
C PRO A 126 -5.01 -12.67 13.18
N VAL A 127 -5.98 -13.14 13.96
CA VAL A 127 -7.39 -12.72 13.81
C VAL A 127 -7.54 -11.25 14.23
N LEU A 128 -7.00 -10.88 15.38
CA LEU A 128 -7.02 -9.50 15.85
C LEU A 128 -6.25 -8.59 14.89
N ALA A 129 -5.09 -9.01 14.41
CA ALA A 129 -4.31 -8.27 13.41
C ALA A 129 -5.11 -8.03 12.11
N GLY A 130 -5.83 -9.04 11.63
CA GLY A 130 -6.73 -8.93 10.49
C GLY A 130 -7.88 -7.95 10.73
N VAL A 131 -8.48 -7.96 11.93
CA VAL A 131 -9.51 -6.98 12.33
C VAL A 131 -8.94 -5.55 12.35
N MET A 132 -7.73 -5.36 12.86
CA MET A 132 -7.06 -4.06 12.87
C MET A 132 -6.75 -3.57 11.46
N MET A 133 -6.28 -4.44 10.57
CA MET A 133 -6.06 -4.13 9.16
C MET A 133 -7.35 -3.70 8.46
N ARG A 134 -8.45 -4.38 8.72
CA ARG A 134 -9.75 -4.01 8.19
C ARG A 134 -10.23 -2.65 8.72
N ARG A 135 -10.01 -2.36 10.02
CA ARG A 135 -10.29 -1.05 10.62
C ARG A 135 -9.46 0.05 9.99
N PHE A 136 -8.19 -0.22 9.70
CA PHE A 136 -7.31 0.69 8.98
C PHE A 136 -7.90 1.05 7.61
N GLY A 137 -8.30 0.06 6.81
CA GLY A 137 -8.96 0.30 5.53
C GLY A 137 -10.27 1.08 5.66
N ALA A 138 -11.09 0.76 6.67
CA ALA A 138 -12.33 1.47 6.95
C ALA A 138 -12.10 2.94 7.35
N LEU A 139 -11.06 3.23 8.14
CA LEU A 139 -10.67 4.59 8.51
C LEU A 139 -10.32 5.42 7.27
N ILE A 140 -9.52 4.86 6.36
CA ILE A 140 -9.17 5.54 5.10
C ILE A 140 -10.44 5.85 4.30
N GLN A 141 -11.34 4.88 4.16
CA GLN A 141 -12.56 5.05 3.38
C GLN A 141 -13.57 6.02 4.03
N ALA A 142 -13.59 6.11 5.36
CA ALA A 142 -14.48 7.02 6.08
C ALA A 142 -13.99 8.48 6.12
N THR A 143 -12.66 8.72 5.93
CA THR A 143 -12.05 10.04 6.09
C THR A 143 -11.86 10.71 4.72
N PRO A 144 -12.55 11.85 4.41
CA PRO A 144 -12.48 12.48 3.09
C PRO A 144 -11.06 12.89 2.68
N SER A 145 -10.25 13.47 3.58
CA SER A 145 -8.88 13.89 3.26
C SER A 145 -7.95 12.70 2.96
N LEU A 146 -8.12 11.57 3.66
CA LEU A 146 -7.36 10.36 3.36
C LEU A 146 -7.74 9.76 1.99
N ARG A 147 -9.03 9.80 1.62
CA ARG A 147 -9.46 9.37 0.28
C ARG A 147 -8.89 10.26 -0.82
N ALA A 148 -8.91 11.59 -0.60
CA ALA A 148 -8.33 12.53 -1.55
C ALA A 148 -6.83 12.25 -1.74
N HIS A 149 -6.08 12.14 -0.65
CA HIS A 149 -4.65 11.82 -0.69
C HIS A 149 -4.37 10.48 -1.37
N GLN A 150 -5.19 9.45 -1.11
CA GLN A 150 -5.08 8.15 -1.79
C GLN A 150 -5.36 8.26 -3.29
N SER A 151 -6.30 9.12 -3.71
CA SER A 151 -6.59 9.37 -5.13
C SER A 151 -5.41 10.06 -5.81
N ASP A 152 -4.84 11.09 -5.19
CA ASP A 152 -3.67 11.81 -5.72
C ASP A 152 -2.46 10.86 -5.87
N MET A 153 -2.25 9.97 -4.89
CA MET A 153 -1.22 8.93 -4.98
C MET A 153 -1.47 7.99 -6.17
N MET A 154 -2.71 7.57 -6.36
CA MET A 154 -3.07 6.67 -7.47
C MET A 154 -2.87 7.33 -8.83
N GLU A 155 -3.20 8.62 -8.97
CA GLU A 155 -2.92 9.40 -10.19
C GLU A 155 -1.42 9.47 -10.49
N GLN A 156 -0.59 9.67 -9.46
CA GLN A 156 0.87 9.64 -9.62
C GLN A 156 1.38 8.26 -10.07
N TYR A 157 0.81 7.18 -9.54
CA TYR A 157 1.16 5.81 -9.98
C TYR A 157 0.76 5.59 -11.44
N VAL A 158 -0.43 6.02 -11.84
CA VAL A 158 -0.89 5.93 -13.23
C VAL A 158 0.05 6.70 -14.17
N ALA A 159 0.42 7.93 -13.82
CA ALA A 159 1.34 8.73 -14.62
C ALA A 159 2.71 8.06 -14.81
N VAL A 160 3.28 7.51 -13.72
CA VAL A 160 4.56 6.77 -13.80
C VAL A 160 4.43 5.51 -14.64
N ALA A 161 3.35 4.74 -14.46
CA ALA A 161 3.12 3.52 -15.25
C ALA A 161 2.91 3.83 -16.73
N ALA A 162 2.15 4.90 -17.05
CA ALA A 162 1.93 5.35 -18.42
C ALA A 162 3.25 5.75 -19.12
N ALA A 163 4.11 6.50 -18.43
CA ALA A 163 5.43 6.86 -18.97
C ALA A 163 6.29 5.63 -19.28
N ILE A 164 6.32 4.63 -18.40
CA ILE A 164 7.07 3.38 -18.62
C ILE A 164 6.49 2.57 -19.79
N LEU A 165 5.16 2.46 -19.87
CA LEU A 165 4.50 1.72 -20.95
C LEU A 165 4.69 2.42 -22.30
N ALA A 166 4.65 3.75 -22.33
CA ALA A 166 4.91 4.55 -23.52
C ALA A 166 6.35 4.35 -24.04
N ASP A 167 7.34 4.41 -23.13
CA ASP A 167 8.75 4.16 -23.48
C ASP A 167 8.93 2.76 -24.08
N ARG A 168 8.32 1.73 -23.50
CA ARG A 168 8.35 0.36 -23.99
C ARG A 168 7.71 0.18 -25.37
N ALA A 169 6.69 0.98 -25.67
CA ALA A 169 5.95 0.93 -26.93
C ALA A 169 6.47 1.91 -27.99
N ALA A 170 7.49 2.71 -27.68
CA ALA A 170 7.98 3.82 -28.50
C ALA A 170 6.86 4.83 -28.85
N MET A 171 6.02 5.15 -27.85
CA MET A 171 4.88 6.08 -27.91
C MET A 171 5.13 7.30 -27.02
N SER A 172 4.27 8.32 -27.13
CA SER A 172 4.22 9.41 -26.15
C SER A 172 3.48 8.97 -24.87
N ALA A 173 3.93 9.45 -23.72
CA ALA A 173 3.20 9.24 -22.46
C ALA A 173 1.80 9.88 -22.47
N ASP A 174 1.57 10.90 -23.33
CA ASP A 174 0.29 11.57 -23.52
C ASP A 174 -0.65 10.86 -24.51
N ASP A 175 -0.17 9.80 -25.19
CA ASP A 175 -1.01 8.99 -26.06
C ASP A 175 -2.08 8.23 -25.24
N PRO A 176 -3.29 8.01 -25.80
CA PRO A 176 -4.38 7.41 -25.05
C PRO A 176 -4.12 5.94 -24.65
N GLU A 177 -3.36 5.18 -25.45
CA GLU A 177 -3.10 3.77 -25.19
C GLU A 177 -2.27 3.54 -23.92
N PRO A 178 -1.10 4.19 -23.70
CA PRO A 178 -0.37 4.08 -22.44
C PRO A 178 -1.17 4.54 -21.23
N GLN A 179 -1.98 5.61 -21.37
CA GLN A 179 -2.80 6.14 -20.29
C GLN A 179 -3.86 5.14 -19.85
N ILE A 180 -4.64 4.58 -20.78
CA ILE A 180 -5.69 3.62 -20.45
C ILE A 180 -5.10 2.29 -19.96
N ALA A 181 -3.97 1.84 -20.52
CA ALA A 181 -3.27 0.64 -20.07
C ALA A 181 -2.79 0.79 -18.63
N ALA A 182 -2.15 1.92 -18.30
CA ALA A 182 -1.71 2.22 -16.94
C ALA A 182 -2.88 2.26 -15.96
N ALA A 183 -3.97 2.96 -16.29
CA ALA A 183 -5.17 3.02 -15.46
C ALA A 183 -5.79 1.64 -15.21
N ALA A 184 -5.85 0.79 -16.24
CA ALA A 184 -6.34 -0.57 -16.13
C ALA A 184 -5.45 -1.43 -15.22
N LEU A 185 -4.13 -1.39 -15.40
CA LEU A 185 -3.17 -2.11 -14.56
C LEU A 185 -3.26 -1.67 -13.09
N LEU A 186 -3.29 -0.36 -12.83
CA LEU A 186 -3.43 0.18 -11.46
C LEU A 186 -4.81 -0.13 -10.85
N GLY A 187 -5.81 -0.40 -11.68
CA GLY A 187 -7.10 -0.94 -11.28
C GLY A 187 -6.97 -2.26 -10.49
N LEU A 188 -5.94 -3.08 -10.78
CA LEU A 188 -5.67 -4.34 -10.06
C LEU A 188 -5.32 -4.11 -8.59
N TRP A 189 -4.61 -3.03 -8.23
CA TRP A 189 -4.36 -2.64 -6.83
C TRP A 189 -5.66 -2.36 -6.10
N ARG A 190 -6.61 -1.67 -6.75
CA ARG A 190 -7.94 -1.44 -6.17
C ARG A 190 -8.70 -2.74 -5.94
N ILE A 191 -8.59 -3.71 -6.86
CA ILE A 191 -9.18 -5.05 -6.67
C ILE A 191 -8.51 -5.75 -5.48
N GLN A 192 -7.18 -5.74 -5.38
CA GLN A 192 -6.46 -6.33 -4.25
C GLN A 192 -6.92 -5.75 -2.91
N PHE A 193 -6.99 -4.43 -2.76
CA PHE A 193 -7.46 -3.78 -1.53
C PHE A 193 -8.89 -4.16 -1.17
N ARG A 194 -9.81 -4.18 -2.15
CA ARG A 194 -11.20 -4.57 -1.92
C ARG A 194 -11.33 -6.04 -1.52
N SER A 195 -10.58 -6.91 -2.17
CA SER A 195 -10.57 -8.35 -1.86
C SER A 195 -9.98 -8.60 -0.47
N LEU A 196 -8.94 -7.88 -0.09
CA LEU A 196 -8.41 -7.92 1.28
C LEU A 196 -9.47 -7.53 2.31
N ALA A 197 -10.13 -6.40 2.13
CA ALA A 197 -11.21 -5.96 3.04
C ALA A 197 -12.34 -7.00 3.13
N LYS A 198 -12.63 -7.71 2.03
CA LYS A 198 -13.65 -8.76 1.97
C LYS A 198 -13.23 -10.03 2.72
N TYR A 199 -11.96 -10.46 2.57
CA TYR A 199 -11.51 -11.76 3.06
C TYR A 199 -10.81 -11.72 4.43
N LEU A 200 -10.46 -10.54 4.94
CA LEU A 200 -10.01 -10.34 6.33
C LEU A 200 -11.21 -10.30 7.31
N ASP A 201 -12.10 -11.28 7.21
CA ASP A 201 -13.33 -11.38 8.00
C ASP A 201 -13.16 -12.08 9.36
N GLY A 202 -11.94 -12.56 9.65
CA GLY A 202 -11.60 -13.30 10.86
C GLY A 202 -11.92 -14.80 10.79
N THR A 203 -12.45 -15.28 9.65
CA THR A 203 -12.78 -16.71 9.47
C THR A 203 -11.72 -17.49 8.69
N ARG A 204 -10.80 -16.76 8.02
CA ARG A 204 -9.77 -17.31 7.15
C ARG A 204 -8.38 -17.18 7.75
N THR A 205 -7.55 -18.20 7.50
CA THR A 205 -6.11 -18.12 7.76
C THR A 205 -5.44 -17.15 6.77
N ALA A 206 -4.25 -16.64 7.11
CA ALA A 206 -3.47 -15.78 6.24
C ALA A 206 -3.25 -16.39 4.83
N ALA A 207 -2.97 -17.70 4.76
CA ALA A 207 -2.81 -18.43 3.51
C ALA A 207 -4.11 -18.49 2.68
N GLN A 208 -5.26 -18.70 3.33
CA GLN A 208 -6.56 -18.68 2.66
C GLN A 208 -6.93 -17.27 2.16
N VAL A 209 -6.58 -16.23 2.91
CA VAL A 209 -6.73 -14.83 2.46
C VAL A 209 -5.86 -14.59 1.24
N HIS A 210 -4.58 -14.96 1.27
CA HIS A 210 -3.66 -14.84 0.15
C HIS A 210 -4.23 -15.50 -1.12
N GLN A 211 -4.64 -16.77 -1.02
CA GLN A 211 -5.20 -17.52 -2.14
C GLN A 211 -6.46 -16.86 -2.72
N ALA A 212 -7.37 -16.42 -1.86
CA ALA A 212 -8.63 -15.81 -2.28
C ALA A 212 -8.42 -14.47 -2.99
N VAL A 213 -7.56 -13.61 -2.43
CA VAL A 213 -7.20 -12.31 -3.01
C VAL A 213 -6.47 -12.50 -4.34
N THR A 214 -5.46 -13.37 -4.40
CA THR A 214 -4.75 -13.69 -5.65
C THR A 214 -5.73 -14.20 -6.73
N GLY A 215 -6.71 -15.01 -6.34
CA GLY A 215 -7.76 -15.49 -7.25
C GLY A 215 -8.58 -14.33 -7.85
N ASP A 216 -9.00 -13.38 -7.04
CA ASP A 216 -9.76 -12.20 -7.50
C ASP A 216 -8.92 -11.32 -8.43
N VAL A 217 -7.67 -11.03 -8.05
CA VAL A 217 -6.74 -10.22 -8.84
C VAL A 217 -6.45 -10.88 -10.20
N ARG A 218 -6.19 -12.19 -10.24
CA ARG A 218 -5.94 -12.92 -11.49
C ARG A 218 -7.16 -12.96 -12.40
N ARG A 219 -8.38 -13.05 -11.85
CA ARG A 219 -9.61 -12.94 -12.66
C ARG A 219 -9.74 -11.56 -13.30
N ALA A 220 -9.48 -10.50 -12.53
CA ALA A 220 -9.48 -9.13 -13.05
C ALA A 220 -8.39 -8.91 -14.11
N ALA A 221 -7.19 -9.47 -13.89
CA ALA A 221 -6.08 -9.38 -14.85
C ALA A 221 -6.41 -10.05 -16.20
N ARG A 222 -7.01 -11.25 -16.18
CA ARG A 222 -7.48 -11.89 -17.42
C ARG A 222 -8.46 -11.02 -18.21
N PHE A 223 -9.30 -10.28 -17.49
CA PHE A 223 -10.24 -9.36 -18.10
C PHE A 223 -9.55 -8.18 -18.81
N ILE A 224 -8.44 -7.70 -18.26
CA ILE A 224 -7.61 -6.68 -18.91
C ILE A 224 -6.96 -7.24 -20.17
N ASP A 225 -6.39 -8.46 -20.11
CA ASP A 225 -5.73 -9.11 -21.25
C ASP A 225 -6.69 -9.40 -22.42
N THR A 226 -7.93 -9.81 -22.12
CA THR A 226 -8.93 -10.15 -23.16
C THR A 226 -9.74 -8.94 -23.64
N GLY A 227 -9.64 -7.81 -22.93
CA GLY A 227 -10.43 -6.61 -23.18
C GLY A 227 -11.91 -6.78 -22.88
N LEU A 228 -12.68 -5.73 -23.16
CA LEU A 228 -14.12 -5.69 -22.90
C LEU A 228 -14.94 -6.67 -23.77
N ALA A 229 -14.37 -7.12 -24.87
CA ALA A 229 -15.02 -8.10 -25.76
C ALA A 229 -15.35 -9.43 -25.06
N SER A 230 -14.72 -9.73 -23.92
CA SER A 230 -14.99 -10.93 -23.12
C SER A 230 -16.21 -10.80 -22.19
N LEU A 231 -16.87 -9.63 -22.14
CA LEU A 231 -18.10 -9.40 -21.36
C LEU A 231 -19.38 -9.78 -22.10
N TYR A 232 -19.28 -9.95 -23.40
CA TYR A 232 -20.39 -10.24 -24.29
C TYR A 232 -20.07 -11.55 -25.04
#